data_31e9c2754250bfcc2729e6b847cd7949
#
_entry.id   31e9c2754250bfcc2729e6b847cd7949
#
_cell.length_a   1.000
_cell.length_b   1.000
_cell.length_c   1.000
_cell.angle_alpha   90.00
_cell.angle_beta   90.00
_cell.angle_gamma   90.00
#
_symmetry.space_group_name_H-M   'P 1'
#
loop_
_entity.id
_entity.type
_entity.pdbx_description
1 polymer ?
#
loop_
_entity_poly.entity_id
_entity_poly.type
_entity_poly.pdbx_seq_one_letter_code
_entity_poly.pdbx_strand_id
1 'polypeptide(L)'
;MELKIYNQNGELKLTASTSSSSTWNTELMTENAVSVSFTHPFYVPLDVNDYVLLSGIKFSINKEYKPKQKSTQEYTYSVKFYGPEHDAQRVMYLNLTDKQYDVQFSLDGSPREHLKKWVDNMNRIYGREVWSIGDVVVAPNQTIEYNNLSCWDALASIAEAFETEWWADGFTMNLSRCERGERVSLGYMQGLTSLTQSENSNDVKFFTRLIPLGSTKNIDRSRYGYSRLQLPDKSTYVDRNTQYGLY
;
A
#
# COMPACT_ATOMS: atom_id res chain seq x y z
N MET A 1 -25.73 11.58 -5.54
CA MET A 1 -25.17 10.92 -6.73
C MET A 1 -25.76 9.53 -6.81
N GLU A 2 -26.12 9.05 -8.00
CA GLU A 2 -26.57 7.67 -8.18
C GLU A 2 -25.37 6.79 -8.48
N LEU A 3 -25.25 5.70 -7.74
CA LEU A 3 -24.20 4.69 -7.90
C LEU A 3 -24.83 3.35 -8.25
N LYS A 4 -24.37 2.73 -9.32
CA LYS A 4 -24.83 1.41 -9.76
C LYS A 4 -23.88 0.34 -9.24
N ILE A 5 -24.43 -0.64 -8.51
CA ILE A 5 -23.69 -1.78 -7.97
C ILE A 5 -24.03 -3.01 -8.82
N TYR A 6 -23.00 -3.68 -9.32
CA TYR A 6 -23.09 -4.84 -10.18
C TYR A 6 -22.55 -6.08 -9.47
N ASN A 7 -23.08 -7.25 -9.80
CA ASN A 7 -22.48 -8.51 -9.37
C ASN A 7 -21.23 -8.83 -10.21
N GLN A 8 -20.51 -9.87 -9.81
CA GLN A 8 -19.29 -10.32 -10.51
C GLN A 8 -19.52 -10.67 -12.00
N ASN A 9 -20.76 -10.99 -12.40
CA ASN A 9 -21.12 -11.34 -13.79
C ASN A 9 -21.51 -10.10 -14.63
N GLY A 10 -21.53 -8.91 -14.02
CA GLY A 10 -21.90 -7.66 -14.71
C GLY A 10 -23.40 -7.34 -14.68
N GLU A 11 -24.20 -8.08 -13.93
CA GLU A 11 -25.62 -7.80 -13.78
C GLU A 11 -25.85 -6.74 -12.69
N LEU A 12 -26.74 -5.79 -12.96
CA LEU A 12 -27.09 -4.74 -12.02
C LEU A 12 -27.84 -5.33 -10.81
N LYS A 13 -27.27 -5.21 -9.62
CA LYS A 13 -27.92 -5.63 -8.36
C LYS A 13 -28.79 -4.53 -7.76
N LEU A 14 -28.27 -3.29 -7.82
CA LEU A 14 -28.90 -2.20 -7.11
C LEU A 14 -28.40 -0.85 -7.65
N THR A 15 -29.28 0.15 -7.65
CA THR A 15 -28.91 1.56 -7.84
C THR A 15 -29.08 2.26 -6.50
N ALA A 16 -28.00 2.80 -5.95
CA ALA A 16 -27.95 3.47 -4.67
C ALA A 16 -27.90 4.98 -4.83
N SER A 17 -28.75 5.71 -4.11
CA SER A 17 -28.57 7.16 -3.92
C SER A 17 -27.61 7.36 -2.77
N THR A 18 -26.39 7.80 -3.09
CA THR A 18 -25.31 7.92 -2.09
C THR A 18 -25.52 9.15 -1.21
N SER A 19 -25.19 9.02 0.08
CA SER A 19 -25.16 10.15 1.02
C SER A 19 -23.95 11.05 0.77
N SER A 20 -23.99 12.25 1.36
CA SER A 20 -22.88 13.22 1.34
C SER A 20 -21.63 12.73 2.09
N SER A 21 -21.76 11.67 2.90
CA SER A 21 -20.64 11.04 3.61
C SER A 21 -19.88 9.99 2.78
N SER A 22 -20.29 9.79 1.51
CA SER A 22 -19.55 8.89 0.61
C SER A 22 -18.27 9.57 0.14
N THR A 23 -17.15 8.85 0.21
CA THR A 23 -15.81 9.38 -0.08
C THR A 23 -15.02 8.43 -0.97
N TRP A 24 -14.14 8.98 -1.78
CA TRP A 24 -13.08 8.24 -2.45
C TRP A 24 -11.75 8.66 -1.84
N ASN A 25 -11.09 7.71 -1.19
CA ASN A 25 -9.82 7.92 -0.53
C ASN A 25 -8.72 7.21 -1.33
N THR A 26 -7.65 7.95 -1.58
CA THR A 26 -6.43 7.43 -2.19
C THR A 26 -5.25 7.78 -1.31
N GLU A 27 -4.48 6.78 -0.94
CA GLU A 27 -3.24 6.92 -0.20
C GLU A 27 -2.18 6.03 -0.86
N LEU A 28 -1.05 6.62 -1.20
CA LEU A 28 0.02 5.95 -1.93
C LEU A 28 0.48 4.68 -1.18
N MET A 29 0.57 3.55 -1.90
CA MET A 29 0.97 2.24 -1.38
C MET A 29 0.07 1.67 -0.27
N THR A 30 -1.00 2.35 0.10
CA THR A 30 -1.82 1.98 1.26
C THR A 30 -3.29 1.76 0.89
N GLU A 31 -3.93 2.75 0.28
CA GLU A 31 -5.37 2.70 0.04
C GLU A 31 -5.77 3.34 -1.30
N ASN A 32 -6.67 2.67 -1.99
CA ASN A 32 -7.47 3.23 -3.06
C ASN A 32 -8.86 2.62 -2.92
N ALA A 33 -9.77 3.34 -2.27
CA ALA A 33 -11.07 2.79 -1.93
C ALA A 33 -12.18 3.84 -1.91
N VAL A 34 -13.37 3.38 -2.26
CA VAL A 34 -14.59 4.17 -2.25
C VAL A 34 -15.49 3.69 -1.12
N SER A 35 -15.71 4.54 -0.15
CA SER A 35 -16.67 4.31 0.94
C SER A 35 -18.01 4.89 0.58
N VAL A 36 -19.04 4.06 0.58
CA VAL A 36 -20.40 4.45 0.17
C VAL A 36 -21.38 4.18 1.29
N SER A 37 -22.20 5.18 1.61
CA SER A 37 -23.30 5.04 2.58
C SER A 37 -24.62 5.37 1.92
N PHE A 38 -25.61 4.49 2.09
CA PHE A 38 -26.97 4.66 1.57
C PHE A 38 -27.98 3.85 2.37
N THR A 39 -29.26 4.11 2.16
CA THR A 39 -30.38 3.31 2.69
C THR A 39 -31.14 2.68 1.55
N HIS A 40 -31.74 1.50 1.81
CA HIS A 40 -32.58 0.80 0.86
C HIS A 40 -33.77 0.15 1.58
N PRO A 41 -34.98 0.16 1.00
CA PRO A 41 -36.17 -0.39 1.67
C PRO A 41 -36.17 -1.92 1.81
N PHE A 42 -35.41 -2.60 0.96
CA PHE A 42 -35.31 -4.06 0.96
C PHE A 42 -33.88 -4.50 1.24
N TYR A 43 -33.76 -5.73 1.78
CA TYR A 43 -32.46 -6.37 1.90
C TYR A 43 -31.95 -6.78 0.52
N VAL A 44 -30.81 -6.28 0.15
CA VAL A 44 -30.05 -6.69 -1.04
C VAL A 44 -28.70 -7.23 -0.59
N PRO A 45 -28.39 -8.52 -0.80
CA PRO A 45 -27.10 -9.06 -0.43
C PRO A 45 -26.01 -8.43 -1.28
N LEU A 46 -24.94 -7.97 -0.65
CA LEU A 46 -23.72 -7.53 -1.34
C LEU A 46 -22.61 -8.54 -1.01
N ASP A 47 -22.07 -9.13 -2.05
CA ASP A 47 -21.11 -10.21 -1.97
C ASP A 47 -19.71 -9.76 -2.33
N VAL A 48 -18.71 -10.57 -1.97
CA VAL A 48 -17.33 -10.35 -2.42
C VAL A 48 -17.29 -10.38 -3.95
N ASN A 49 -16.55 -9.46 -4.55
CA ASN A 49 -16.44 -9.16 -5.99
C ASN A 49 -17.65 -8.44 -6.62
N ASP A 50 -18.70 -8.12 -5.86
CA ASP A 50 -19.64 -7.10 -6.33
C ASP A 50 -18.89 -5.79 -6.50
N TYR A 51 -19.26 -4.98 -7.50
CA TYR A 51 -18.43 -3.83 -7.87
C TYR A 51 -19.23 -2.62 -8.31
N VAL A 52 -18.55 -1.50 -8.31
CA VAL A 52 -18.98 -0.23 -8.89
C VAL A 52 -17.97 0.21 -9.95
N LEU A 53 -18.43 1.02 -10.90
CA LEU A 53 -17.58 1.65 -11.90
C LEU A 53 -17.50 3.15 -11.61
N LEU A 54 -16.30 3.67 -11.39
CA LEU A 54 -16.01 5.09 -11.19
C LEU A 54 -14.92 5.51 -12.16
N SER A 55 -15.20 6.51 -12.98
CA SER A 55 -14.25 6.97 -14.00
C SER A 55 -13.69 5.84 -14.89
N GLY A 56 -14.50 4.79 -15.15
CA GLY A 56 -14.10 3.63 -15.94
C GLY A 56 -13.28 2.59 -15.17
N ILE A 57 -12.93 2.84 -13.91
CA ILE A 57 -12.18 1.91 -13.05
C ILE A 57 -13.18 1.08 -12.24
N LYS A 58 -12.92 -0.21 -12.13
CA LYS A 58 -13.69 -1.16 -11.34
C LYS A 58 -13.20 -1.16 -9.89
N PHE A 59 -14.09 -0.83 -8.95
CA PHE A 59 -13.86 -0.97 -7.51
C PHE A 59 -14.74 -2.09 -6.97
N SER A 60 -14.19 -3.03 -6.23
CA SER A 60 -14.88 -4.24 -5.79
C SER A 60 -14.89 -4.43 -4.28
N ILE A 61 -15.86 -5.20 -3.79
CA ILE A 61 -15.95 -5.59 -2.38
C ILE A 61 -14.95 -6.73 -2.12
N ASN A 62 -14.03 -6.53 -1.17
CA ASN A 62 -12.99 -7.49 -0.82
C ASN A 62 -13.31 -8.36 0.40
N LYS A 63 -14.33 -7.98 1.18
CA LYS A 63 -14.67 -8.63 2.44
C LYS A 63 -16.17 -8.92 2.48
N GLU A 64 -16.55 -9.95 3.21
CA GLU A 64 -17.96 -10.21 3.49
C GLU A 64 -18.62 -8.99 4.13
N TYR A 65 -19.79 -8.60 3.62
CA TYR A 65 -20.52 -7.43 4.06
C TYR A 65 -21.96 -7.77 4.43
N LYS A 66 -22.44 -7.19 5.52
CA LYS A 66 -23.84 -7.31 5.98
C LYS A 66 -24.39 -5.93 6.34
N PRO A 67 -25.50 -5.49 5.73
CA PRO A 67 -26.12 -4.23 6.08
C PRO A 67 -26.79 -4.30 7.47
N LYS A 68 -26.98 -3.11 8.07
CA LYS A 68 -27.76 -2.99 9.29
C LYS A 68 -29.24 -2.80 8.97
N GLN A 69 -30.09 -3.66 9.52
CA GLN A 69 -31.52 -3.43 9.48
C GLN A 69 -31.93 -2.43 10.58
N LYS A 70 -32.56 -1.34 10.20
CA LYS A 70 -33.10 -0.34 11.13
C LYS A 70 -34.59 -0.54 11.44
N SER A 71 -35.35 -0.99 10.44
CA SER A 71 -36.75 -1.30 10.55
C SER A 71 -37.12 -2.41 9.55
N THR A 72 -38.40 -2.77 9.51
CA THR A 72 -38.92 -3.75 8.56
C THR A 72 -38.81 -3.28 7.08
N GLN A 73 -38.64 -1.98 6.87
CA GLN A 73 -38.57 -1.37 5.56
C GLN A 73 -37.34 -0.46 5.39
N GLU A 74 -36.29 -0.63 6.20
CA GLU A 74 -35.09 0.19 6.10
C GLU A 74 -33.83 -0.59 6.44
N TYR A 75 -32.96 -0.73 5.45
CA TYR A 75 -31.60 -1.29 5.57
C TYR A 75 -30.58 -0.20 5.31
N THR A 76 -29.61 -0.04 6.19
CA THR A 76 -28.50 0.90 6.04
C THR A 76 -27.25 0.15 5.57
N TYR A 77 -26.67 0.66 4.53
CA TYR A 77 -25.44 0.17 3.93
C TYR A 77 -24.31 1.16 4.19
N SER A 78 -23.18 0.65 4.63
CA SER A 78 -21.91 1.38 4.73
C SER A 78 -20.83 0.45 4.21
N VAL A 79 -20.62 0.48 2.92
CA VAL A 79 -19.77 -0.49 2.20
C VAL A 79 -18.55 0.20 1.60
N LYS A 80 -17.42 -0.51 1.59
CA LYS A 80 -16.17 -0.05 1.02
C LYS A 80 -15.82 -0.90 -0.19
N PHE A 81 -15.62 -0.25 -1.31
CA PHE A 81 -15.17 -0.84 -2.57
C PHE A 81 -13.71 -0.46 -2.78
N TYR A 82 -12.90 -1.42 -3.12
CA TYR A 82 -11.45 -1.28 -3.26
C TYR A 82 -11.03 -1.30 -4.73
N GLY A 83 -10.00 -0.54 -5.05
CA GLY A 83 -9.38 -0.54 -6.38
C GLY A 83 -8.78 -1.90 -6.76
N PRO A 84 -8.49 -2.11 -8.05
CA PRO A 84 -8.06 -3.42 -8.57
C PRO A 84 -6.75 -3.92 -7.97
N GLU A 85 -5.85 -3.02 -7.54
CA GLU A 85 -4.59 -3.36 -6.88
C GLU A 85 -4.79 -4.09 -5.54
N HIS A 86 -5.91 -3.85 -4.86
CA HIS A 86 -6.23 -4.55 -3.61
C HIS A 86 -6.54 -6.04 -3.80
N ASP A 87 -6.79 -6.51 -5.01
CA ASP A 87 -6.89 -7.94 -5.28
C ASP A 87 -5.58 -8.67 -4.95
N ALA A 88 -4.43 -7.96 -5.02
CA ALA A 88 -3.13 -8.47 -4.62
C ALA A 88 -3.06 -8.99 -3.17
N GLN A 89 -3.93 -8.50 -2.28
CA GLN A 89 -4.02 -8.98 -0.89
C GLN A 89 -4.49 -10.43 -0.79
N ARG A 90 -5.19 -10.93 -1.81
CA ARG A 90 -5.78 -12.27 -1.86
C ARG A 90 -5.00 -13.21 -2.77
N VAL A 91 -3.99 -12.71 -3.46
CA VAL A 91 -3.18 -13.48 -4.42
C VAL A 91 -1.85 -13.84 -3.78
N MET A 92 -1.56 -15.13 -3.70
CA MET A 92 -0.27 -15.62 -3.21
C MET A 92 0.82 -15.33 -4.23
N TYR A 93 1.95 -14.77 -3.77
CA TYR A 93 3.12 -14.51 -4.58
C TYR A 93 3.98 -15.76 -4.70
N LEU A 94 4.07 -16.30 -5.90
CA LEU A 94 4.66 -17.60 -6.18
C LEU A 94 5.81 -17.49 -7.20
N ASN A 95 6.82 -18.32 -7.02
CA ASN A 95 7.74 -18.62 -8.10
C ASN A 95 7.08 -19.64 -9.03
N LEU A 96 6.64 -19.14 -10.19
CA LEU A 96 5.93 -19.98 -11.18
C LEU A 96 6.96 -20.65 -12.08
N THR A 97 7.03 -21.96 -12.03
CA THR A 97 7.75 -22.80 -12.97
C THR A 97 6.79 -23.77 -13.64
N ASP A 98 7.16 -24.35 -14.77
CA ASP A 98 6.28 -25.26 -15.55
C ASP A 98 5.78 -26.48 -14.75
N LYS A 99 6.37 -26.78 -13.62
CA LYS A 99 6.12 -27.99 -12.84
C LYS A 99 5.81 -27.75 -11.36
N GLN A 100 6.08 -26.56 -10.83
CA GLN A 100 6.04 -26.33 -9.39
C GLN A 100 5.71 -24.86 -9.06
N TYR A 101 4.98 -24.69 -7.96
CA TYR A 101 4.72 -23.40 -7.34
C TYR A 101 5.46 -23.32 -6.01
N ASP A 102 6.47 -22.48 -5.91
CA ASP A 102 7.21 -22.28 -4.67
C ASP A 102 6.71 -21.00 -3.98
N VAL A 103 6.38 -21.13 -2.70
CA VAL A 103 5.97 -20.00 -1.83
C VAL A 103 7.18 -19.38 -1.12
N GLN A 104 8.32 -20.08 -1.13
CA GLN A 104 9.57 -19.62 -0.54
C GLN A 104 10.66 -19.67 -1.58
N PHE A 105 11.14 -18.51 -2.00
CA PHE A 105 12.18 -18.41 -3.01
C PHE A 105 12.94 -17.10 -2.88
N SER A 106 14.12 -17.07 -3.45
CA SER A 106 14.95 -15.89 -3.62
C SER A 106 14.96 -15.51 -5.11
N LEU A 107 14.87 -14.25 -5.40
CA LEU A 107 15.04 -13.71 -6.75
C LEU A 107 16.11 -12.64 -6.73
N ASP A 108 17.15 -12.83 -7.53
CA ASP A 108 18.12 -11.81 -7.87
C ASP A 108 17.74 -11.19 -9.22
N GLY A 109 17.47 -9.89 -9.24
CA GLY A 109 16.99 -9.25 -10.46
C GLY A 109 16.87 -7.74 -10.37
N SER A 110 16.63 -7.15 -11.51
CA SER A 110 16.29 -5.73 -11.66
C SER A 110 14.88 -5.42 -11.14
N PRO A 111 14.57 -4.14 -10.85
CA PRO A 111 13.20 -3.74 -10.46
C PRO A 111 12.13 -4.25 -11.43
N ARG A 112 12.45 -4.23 -12.72
CA ARG A 112 11.51 -4.69 -13.77
C ARG A 112 11.27 -6.20 -13.75
N GLU A 113 12.27 -7.01 -13.40
CA GLU A 113 12.12 -8.47 -13.30
C GLU A 113 11.28 -8.86 -12.08
N HIS A 114 11.49 -8.19 -10.95
CA HIS A 114 10.65 -8.35 -9.77
C HIS A 114 9.19 -7.96 -10.06
N LEU A 115 8.97 -6.79 -10.68
CA LEU A 115 7.62 -6.33 -11.03
C LEU A 115 6.97 -7.24 -12.07
N LYS A 116 7.75 -7.77 -13.05
CA LYS A 116 7.24 -8.73 -14.02
C LYS A 116 6.70 -9.98 -13.34
N LYS A 117 7.45 -10.54 -12.40
CA LYS A 117 6.99 -11.71 -11.63
C LYS A 117 5.70 -11.40 -10.87
N TRP A 118 5.54 -10.20 -10.34
CA TRP A 118 4.30 -9.76 -9.70
C TRP A 118 3.14 -9.73 -10.70
N VAL A 119 3.34 -9.11 -11.86
CA VAL A 119 2.32 -9.04 -12.92
C VAL A 119 1.93 -10.44 -13.41
N ASP A 120 2.89 -11.35 -13.57
CA ASP A 120 2.64 -12.72 -13.97
C ASP A 120 1.76 -13.45 -12.92
N ASN A 121 2.00 -13.22 -11.62
CA ASN A 121 1.18 -13.77 -10.54
C ASN A 121 -0.23 -13.21 -10.53
N MET A 122 -0.41 -11.91 -10.75
CA MET A 122 -1.73 -11.30 -10.84
C MET A 122 -2.49 -11.82 -12.07
N ASN A 123 -1.84 -11.85 -13.24
CA ASN A 123 -2.46 -12.34 -14.47
C ASN A 123 -2.85 -13.83 -14.40
N ARG A 124 -2.11 -14.62 -13.65
CA ARG A 124 -2.45 -16.03 -13.38
C ARG A 124 -3.86 -16.19 -12.81
N ILE A 125 -4.25 -15.32 -11.86
CA ILE A 125 -5.59 -15.40 -11.23
C ILE A 125 -6.70 -15.01 -12.21
N TYR A 126 -6.42 -14.06 -13.09
CA TYR A 126 -7.39 -13.65 -14.13
C TYR A 126 -7.48 -14.64 -15.30
N GLY A 127 -6.52 -15.58 -15.41
CA GLY A 127 -6.44 -16.52 -16.54
C GLY A 127 -6.18 -15.85 -17.90
N ARG A 128 -5.79 -14.56 -17.88
CA ARG A 128 -5.47 -13.74 -19.05
C ARG A 128 -4.59 -12.57 -18.66
N GLU A 129 -3.98 -11.93 -19.63
CA GLU A 129 -3.21 -10.70 -19.42
C GLU A 129 -4.17 -9.53 -19.17
N VAL A 130 -4.23 -9.07 -17.92
CA VAL A 130 -5.02 -7.92 -17.44
C VAL A 130 -4.09 -6.86 -16.92
N TRP A 131 -3.12 -7.24 -16.10
CA TRP A 131 -2.10 -6.35 -15.54
C TRP A 131 -0.93 -6.18 -16.50
N SER A 132 -0.45 -4.96 -16.58
CA SER A 132 0.74 -4.58 -17.35
C SER A 132 1.75 -3.82 -16.49
N ILE A 133 2.99 -3.74 -16.97
CA ILE A 133 4.08 -2.99 -16.34
C ILE A 133 4.11 -1.59 -16.94
N GLY A 134 4.06 -0.58 -16.09
CA GLY A 134 4.23 0.81 -16.43
C GLY A 134 5.66 1.32 -16.22
N ASP A 135 5.78 2.45 -15.54
CA ASP A 135 7.06 3.07 -15.23
C ASP A 135 7.80 2.28 -14.15
N VAL A 136 9.09 2.07 -14.37
CA VAL A 136 9.95 1.32 -13.46
C VAL A 136 11.24 2.08 -13.22
N VAL A 137 11.61 2.24 -11.96
CA VAL A 137 12.89 2.84 -11.56
C VAL A 137 14.06 2.05 -12.14
N VAL A 138 15.11 2.76 -12.55
CA VAL A 138 16.37 2.16 -12.99
C VAL A 138 17.29 2.06 -11.77
N ALA A 139 17.57 0.84 -11.32
CA ALA A 139 18.44 0.56 -10.19
C ALA A 139 19.25 -0.74 -10.44
N PRO A 140 20.37 -0.95 -9.74
CA PRO A 140 21.09 -2.21 -9.75
C PRO A 140 20.22 -3.37 -9.30
N ASN A 141 20.59 -4.59 -9.72
CA ASN A 141 19.92 -5.80 -9.24
C ASN A 141 19.98 -5.90 -7.70
N GLN A 142 18.90 -6.41 -7.14
CA GLN A 142 18.80 -6.74 -5.73
C GLN A 142 18.31 -8.19 -5.57
N THR A 143 18.83 -8.85 -4.55
CA THR A 143 18.34 -10.17 -4.15
C THR A 143 17.28 -10.00 -3.07
N ILE A 144 16.05 -10.38 -3.36
CA ILE A 144 14.94 -10.34 -2.40
C ILE A 144 14.50 -11.76 -2.06
N GLU A 145 14.38 -12.04 -0.77
CA GLU A 145 13.84 -13.30 -0.26
C GLU A 145 12.34 -13.16 -0.01
N TYR A 146 11.57 -14.01 -0.65
CA TYR A 146 10.11 -14.06 -0.51
C TYR A 146 9.73 -15.32 0.27
N ASN A 147 8.98 -15.16 1.34
CA ASN A 147 8.60 -16.25 2.21
C ASN A 147 7.10 -16.17 2.53
N ASN A 148 6.29 -16.92 1.78
CA ASN A 148 4.85 -17.04 1.99
C ASN A 148 4.14 -15.67 2.02
N LEU A 149 4.43 -14.82 1.04
CA LEU A 149 3.88 -13.47 0.93
C LEU A 149 2.65 -13.45 0.02
N SER A 150 1.73 -12.52 0.30
CA SER A 150 0.76 -12.07 -0.70
C SER A 150 1.45 -11.23 -1.78
N CYS A 151 0.80 -11.05 -2.92
CA CYS A 151 1.29 -10.12 -3.94
C CYS A 151 1.33 -8.67 -3.41
N TRP A 152 0.47 -8.32 -2.47
CA TRP A 152 0.49 -7.02 -1.80
C TRP A 152 1.76 -6.80 -0.98
N ASP A 153 2.09 -7.78 -0.13
CA ASP A 153 3.28 -7.72 0.72
C ASP A 153 4.57 -7.81 -0.12
N ALA A 154 4.52 -8.55 -1.23
CA ALA A 154 5.63 -8.62 -2.17
C ALA A 154 5.92 -7.26 -2.83
N LEU A 155 4.87 -6.47 -3.20
CA LEU A 155 5.08 -5.11 -3.70
C LEU A 155 5.76 -4.20 -2.66
N ALA A 156 5.35 -4.31 -1.40
CA ALA A 156 5.98 -3.55 -0.32
C ALA A 156 7.48 -3.92 -0.19
N SER A 157 7.81 -5.22 -0.21
CA SER A 157 9.19 -5.70 -0.14
C SER A 157 10.02 -5.23 -1.36
N ILE A 158 9.43 -5.23 -2.56
CA ILE A 158 10.10 -4.75 -3.78
C ILE A 158 10.36 -3.24 -3.67
N ALA A 159 9.36 -2.45 -3.27
CA ALA A 159 9.51 -1.01 -3.13
C ALA A 159 10.57 -0.63 -2.08
N GLU A 160 10.60 -1.34 -0.94
CA GLU A 160 11.61 -1.15 0.10
C GLU A 160 13.03 -1.48 -0.40
N ALA A 161 13.20 -2.61 -1.08
CA ALA A 161 14.51 -3.05 -1.57
C ALA A 161 15.10 -2.08 -2.61
N PHE A 162 14.27 -1.45 -3.42
CA PHE A 162 14.69 -0.48 -4.44
C PHE A 162 14.53 0.98 -4.02
N GLU A 163 14.20 1.24 -2.75
CA GLU A 163 14.00 2.59 -2.17
C GLU A 163 13.07 3.47 -3.02
N THR A 164 11.97 2.89 -3.47
CA THR A 164 11.01 3.53 -4.38
C THR A 164 9.57 3.34 -3.92
N GLU A 165 8.63 3.74 -4.74
CA GLU A 165 7.19 3.63 -4.50
C GLU A 165 6.55 2.74 -5.55
N TRP A 166 5.40 2.12 -5.21
CA TRP A 166 4.54 1.47 -6.19
C TRP A 166 3.17 2.15 -6.23
N TRP A 167 2.56 2.18 -7.39
CA TRP A 167 1.23 2.74 -7.60
C TRP A 167 0.58 2.17 -8.86
N ALA A 168 -0.74 2.08 -8.85
CA ALA A 168 -1.50 1.55 -9.96
C ALA A 168 -2.22 2.67 -10.73
N ASP A 169 -2.24 2.55 -12.05
CA ASP A 169 -3.09 3.33 -12.94
C ASP A 169 -4.01 2.36 -13.68
N GLY A 170 -5.22 2.18 -13.15
CA GLY A 170 -6.08 1.09 -13.56
C GLY A 170 -5.41 -0.26 -13.34
N PHE A 171 -5.12 -0.97 -14.40
CA PHE A 171 -4.40 -2.25 -14.39
C PHE A 171 -2.93 -2.15 -14.83
N THR A 172 -2.37 -0.95 -14.80
CA THR A 172 -0.95 -0.74 -15.04
C THR A 172 -0.25 -0.52 -13.70
N MET A 173 0.66 -1.41 -13.34
CA MET A 173 1.45 -1.30 -12.12
C MET A 173 2.76 -0.57 -12.41
N ASN A 174 3.03 0.45 -11.62
CA ASN A 174 4.26 1.24 -11.68
C ASN A 174 5.10 0.98 -10.43
N LEU A 175 6.40 0.98 -10.60
CA LEU A 175 7.40 0.86 -9.54
C LEU A 175 8.38 2.03 -9.68
N SER A 176 7.94 3.21 -9.33
CA SER A 176 8.66 4.47 -9.45
C SER A 176 8.04 5.49 -8.52
N ARG A 177 8.71 6.61 -8.30
CA ARG A 177 8.10 7.70 -7.54
C ARG A 177 6.85 8.22 -8.23
N CYS A 178 5.78 8.37 -7.47
CA CYS A 178 4.48 8.87 -7.93
C CYS A 178 4.49 10.41 -7.99
N GLU A 179 5.39 10.98 -8.77
CA GLU A 179 5.43 12.42 -9.04
C GLU A 179 4.77 12.69 -10.39
N ARG A 180 3.60 13.32 -10.38
CA ARG A 180 2.85 13.65 -11.60
C ARG A 180 2.66 15.15 -11.75
N GLY A 181 2.97 15.64 -12.95
CA GLY A 181 2.70 17.02 -13.37
C GLY A 181 3.73 18.04 -12.87
N GLU A 182 3.43 19.29 -13.10
CA GLU A 182 4.27 20.41 -12.66
C GLU A 182 4.12 20.66 -11.16
N ARG A 183 5.19 21.17 -10.54
CA ARG A 183 5.13 21.56 -9.12
C ARG A 183 4.13 22.67 -8.92
N VAL A 184 3.15 22.41 -8.07
CA VAL A 184 2.15 23.42 -7.68
C VAL A 184 2.66 24.16 -6.44
N SER A 185 2.84 25.47 -6.57
CA SER A 185 3.17 26.32 -5.43
C SER A 185 1.88 26.66 -4.67
N LEU A 186 1.77 26.18 -3.43
CA LEU A 186 0.64 26.46 -2.56
C LEU A 186 1.01 27.58 -1.58
N GLY A 187 0.17 28.61 -1.52
CA GLY A 187 0.27 29.70 -0.53
C GLY A 187 -1.07 29.92 0.17
N TYR A 188 -1.03 30.59 1.33
CA TYR A 188 -2.25 30.98 2.02
C TYR A 188 -3.12 31.84 1.12
N MET A 189 -4.41 31.51 0.94
CA MET A 189 -5.34 32.09 -0.02
C MET A 189 -4.99 31.83 -1.51
N GLN A 190 -3.99 31.00 -1.78
CA GLN A 190 -3.60 30.57 -3.13
C GLN A 190 -3.59 29.03 -3.20
N GLY A 191 -4.78 28.44 -3.08
CA GLY A 191 -4.97 26.99 -3.05
C GLY A 191 -4.81 26.36 -1.65
N LEU A 192 -4.30 27.10 -0.66
CA LEU A 192 -4.18 26.65 0.73
C LEU A 192 -5.17 27.45 1.60
N THR A 193 -6.17 26.79 2.17
CA THR A 193 -7.17 27.41 3.05
C THR A 193 -6.70 27.48 4.51
N SER A 194 -5.97 26.47 4.95
CA SER A 194 -5.39 26.42 6.29
C SER A 194 -4.13 25.57 6.30
N LEU A 195 -3.21 25.89 7.20
CA LEU A 195 -2.04 25.09 7.53
C LEU A 195 -2.03 24.93 9.04
N THR A 196 -2.10 23.70 9.52
CA THR A 196 -2.00 23.38 10.93
C THR A 196 -0.76 22.53 11.14
N GLN A 197 0.16 23.01 11.97
CA GLN A 197 1.26 22.21 12.45
C GLN A 197 0.78 21.48 13.71
N SER A 198 0.72 20.15 13.65
CA SER A 198 0.44 19.34 14.83
C SER A 198 1.68 19.24 15.70
N GLU A 199 1.47 19.22 17.01
CA GLU A 199 2.52 18.84 17.96
C GLU A 199 2.91 17.37 17.73
N ASN A 200 4.15 17.04 18.08
CA ASN A 200 4.57 15.63 18.06
C ASN A 200 3.63 14.81 18.95
N SER A 201 3.24 13.63 18.49
CA SER A 201 2.45 12.71 19.31
C SER A 201 3.24 12.40 20.59
N ASN A 202 2.52 12.11 21.68
CA ASN A 202 3.13 11.74 22.96
C ASN A 202 4.03 10.49 22.88
N ASP A 203 3.94 9.75 21.77
CA ASP A 203 4.76 8.56 21.51
C ASP A 203 6.13 8.89 20.92
N VAL A 204 6.33 10.11 20.39
CA VAL A 204 7.63 10.56 19.87
C VAL A 204 8.42 11.23 20.99
N LYS A 205 9.38 10.52 21.56
CA LYS A 205 10.30 11.08 22.55
C LYS A 205 11.27 12.03 21.85
N PHE A 206 11.32 13.25 22.33
CA PHE A 206 12.33 14.21 21.92
C PHE A 206 13.67 13.87 22.61
N PHE A 207 14.70 13.68 21.80
CA PHE A 207 16.07 13.48 22.31
C PHE A 207 17.06 14.26 21.46
N THR A 208 18.12 14.72 22.05
CA THR A 208 19.19 15.49 21.40
C THR A 208 20.51 14.72 21.35
N ARG A 209 20.60 13.63 22.12
CA ARG A 209 21.76 12.73 22.15
C ARG A 209 21.34 11.31 21.80
N LEU A 210 22.04 10.70 20.85
CA LEU A 210 21.90 9.30 20.46
C LEU A 210 23.17 8.54 20.86
N ILE A 211 23.03 7.45 21.58
CA ILE A 211 24.12 6.53 21.92
C ILE A 211 23.94 5.26 21.09
N PRO A 212 24.65 5.12 19.97
CA PRO A 212 24.54 3.93 19.14
C PRO A 212 25.22 2.74 19.82
N LEU A 213 24.55 1.59 19.81
CA LEU A 213 25.10 0.34 20.33
C LEU A 213 25.53 -0.56 19.17
N GLY A 214 26.81 -0.63 18.90
CA GLY A 214 27.36 -1.52 17.89
C GLY A 214 27.30 -3.01 18.26
N SER A 215 27.45 -3.87 17.27
CA SER A 215 27.50 -5.33 17.44
C SER A 215 28.67 -5.74 18.33
N THR A 216 28.49 -6.87 19.01
CA THR A 216 29.56 -7.57 19.75
C THR A 216 30.09 -8.79 18.99
N LYS A 217 29.48 -9.15 17.84
CA LYS A 217 29.86 -10.34 17.07
C LYS A 217 31.17 -10.12 16.34
N ASN A 218 32.01 -11.15 16.34
CA ASN A 218 33.30 -11.20 15.63
C ASN A 218 34.30 -10.11 16.03
N ILE A 219 34.22 -9.61 17.27
CA ILE A 219 35.13 -8.58 17.79
C ILE A 219 36.13 -9.29 18.75
N ASP A 220 37.39 -9.26 18.35
CA ASP A 220 38.50 -9.57 19.27
C ASP A 220 38.84 -8.33 20.10
N ARG A 221 38.43 -8.35 21.36
CA ARG A 221 38.61 -7.22 22.31
C ARG A 221 40.08 -6.85 22.53
N SER A 222 40.96 -7.85 22.51
CA SER A 222 42.39 -7.65 22.74
C SER A 222 43.03 -6.86 21.59
N ARG A 223 42.54 -7.08 20.38
CA ARG A 223 43.02 -6.46 19.15
C ARG A 223 42.30 -5.16 18.80
N TYR A 224 40.97 -5.09 19.00
CA TYR A 224 40.14 -3.96 18.67
C TYR A 224 40.11 -2.88 19.77
N GLY A 225 40.32 -3.29 21.03
CA GLY A 225 40.33 -2.39 22.19
C GLY A 225 38.97 -2.09 22.80
N TYR A 226 37.86 -2.46 22.14
CA TYR A 226 36.48 -2.22 22.60
C TYR A 226 35.67 -3.51 22.54
N SER A 227 34.66 -3.61 23.38
CA SER A 227 33.76 -4.76 23.42
C SER A 227 32.64 -4.74 22.37
N ARG A 228 32.43 -3.59 21.74
CA ARG A 228 31.42 -3.36 20.71
C ARG A 228 32.01 -2.58 19.55
N LEU A 229 31.44 -2.75 18.36
CA LEU A 229 31.77 -1.91 17.22
C LEU A 229 31.51 -0.44 17.58
N GLN A 230 32.48 0.42 17.33
CA GLN A 230 32.40 1.86 17.60
C GLN A 230 32.10 2.61 16.31
N LEU A 231 31.64 3.86 16.43
CA LEU A 231 31.56 4.79 15.31
C LEU A 231 32.96 5.00 14.68
N PRO A 232 33.05 5.39 13.39
CA PRO A 232 34.34 5.57 12.70
C PRO A 232 35.31 6.51 13.43
N ASP A 233 34.78 7.56 14.05
CA ASP A 233 35.53 8.53 14.86
C ASP A 233 35.76 8.09 16.30
N LYS A 234 35.29 6.86 16.65
CA LYS A 234 35.31 6.30 18.02
C LYS A 234 34.56 7.11 19.06
N SER A 235 33.67 7.99 18.65
CA SER A 235 32.74 8.65 19.56
C SER A 235 31.75 7.64 20.14
N THR A 236 31.28 7.88 21.37
CA THR A 236 30.28 7.03 22.02
C THR A 236 28.86 7.54 21.83
N TYR A 237 28.69 8.71 21.26
CA TYR A 237 27.40 9.35 21.05
C TYR A 237 27.44 10.30 19.85
N VAL A 238 26.25 10.61 19.34
CA VAL A 238 26.01 11.63 18.31
C VAL A 238 25.05 12.66 18.89
N ASP A 239 25.47 13.93 18.91
CA ASP A 239 24.64 15.04 19.35
C ASP A 239 24.01 15.74 18.15
N ARG A 240 22.74 16.12 18.32
CA ARG A 240 21.97 16.91 17.36
C ARG A 240 21.15 17.95 18.14
N ASN A 241 20.97 19.13 17.55
CA ASN A 241 20.11 20.17 18.10
C ASN A 241 20.45 20.54 19.57
N THR A 242 21.71 20.70 19.88
CA THR A 242 22.22 20.97 21.26
C THR A 242 21.71 22.25 21.88
N GLN A 243 21.05 23.13 21.12
CA GLN A 243 20.41 24.36 21.62
C GLN A 243 19.35 24.12 22.70
N TYR A 244 18.79 22.92 22.78
CA TYR A 244 17.80 22.55 23.80
C TYR A 244 18.37 21.76 24.98
N GLY A 245 19.70 21.68 25.10
CA GLY A 245 20.39 20.85 26.09
C GLY A 245 20.62 19.41 25.58
N LEU A 246 21.25 18.59 26.40
CA LEU A 246 21.58 17.20 26.09
C LEU A 246 20.68 16.26 26.91
N TYR A 247 19.76 15.58 26.24
CA TYR A 247 18.81 14.64 26.83
C TYR A 247 18.90 13.28 26.15
#